data_80a79134320ce27ee548a3b4c0a9949a
#
_entry.id   80a79134320ce27ee548a3b4c0a9949a
#
_cell.length_a   1.000
_cell.length_b   1.000
_cell.length_c   1.000
_cell.angle_alpha   90.00
_cell.angle_beta   90.00
_cell.angle_gamma   90.00
#
_symmetry.space_group_name_H-M   'P 1'
#
loop_
_entity.id
_entity.type
_entity.pdbx_description
1 polymer ?
#
loop_
_entity_poly.entity_id
_entity_poly.type
_entity_poly.pdbx_seq_one_letter_code
_entity_poly.pdbx_strand_id
1 'polypeptide(L)'
;MQEAIEAASSNTEVLNIPDAESLANILSSGVQTTVSDPRLSVSYEPNYIPVVPPKMPPLPPEQLIAVLQTSIKLDILEGNTGYLRIDHILGEQVADKVGPLLLDLVWNKILPTSALIFDLRYTGSGDVSGIPYIVSYFIEAEPLIHIDSVYDRPSNTTTKLFSMSTLLGERYGIYKPLIVLTSKNTKGIAEDVAYCLQNLKRATIVGEKTAGGSVKVDKIKVGDTDFYVTVPTAKSINPITGSTWEVTGVTPDVEVNAEDALATA
;
A
#
# COMPACT_ATOMS: atom_id res chain seq x y z
N MET A 1 3.73 -26.25 12.30
CA MET A 1 4.06 -26.18 10.86
C MET A 1 4.70 -27.48 10.36
N GLN A 2 5.76 -28.00 10.98
CA GLN A 2 6.43 -29.24 10.55
C GLN A 2 5.47 -30.45 10.58
N GLU A 3 4.70 -30.63 11.64
CA GLU A 3 3.67 -31.68 11.75
C GLU A 3 2.58 -31.58 10.67
N ALA A 4 2.17 -30.37 10.29
CA ALA A 4 1.19 -30.14 9.23
C ALA A 4 1.77 -30.51 7.84
N ILE A 5 3.05 -30.26 7.61
CA ILE A 5 3.76 -30.63 6.38
C ILE A 5 3.91 -32.16 6.31
N GLU A 6 4.28 -32.81 7.41
CA GLU A 6 4.39 -34.26 7.50
C GLU A 6 3.05 -34.96 7.30
N ALA A 7 1.97 -34.38 7.88
CA ALA A 7 0.61 -34.88 7.66
C ALA A 7 0.15 -34.70 6.21
N ALA A 8 0.46 -33.58 5.57
CA ALA A 8 0.11 -33.34 4.17
C ALA A 8 0.90 -34.26 3.21
N SER A 9 2.20 -34.53 3.49
CA SER A 9 3.04 -35.37 2.67
C SER A 9 2.67 -36.86 2.73
N SER A 10 1.96 -37.27 3.75
CA SER A 10 1.41 -38.63 3.92
C SER A 10 -0.05 -38.76 3.51
N ASN A 11 -0.72 -37.67 3.14
CA ASN A 11 -2.13 -37.69 2.73
C ASN A 11 -2.26 -38.19 1.28
N THR A 12 -2.85 -39.34 1.10
CA THR A 12 -3.08 -39.96 -0.22
C THR A 12 -3.97 -39.13 -1.13
N GLU A 13 -4.85 -38.28 -0.58
CA GLU A 13 -5.68 -37.38 -1.36
C GLU A 13 -4.83 -36.26 -2.01
N VAL A 14 -3.86 -35.71 -1.29
CA VAL A 14 -2.90 -34.73 -1.82
C VAL A 14 -2.00 -35.33 -2.88
N LEU A 15 -1.55 -36.58 -2.68
CA LEU A 15 -0.66 -37.29 -3.61
C LEU A 15 -1.34 -37.73 -4.93
N ASN A 16 -2.67 -37.80 -4.95
CA ASN A 16 -3.47 -38.20 -6.11
C ASN A 16 -4.09 -37.01 -6.87
N ILE A 17 -3.69 -35.76 -6.58
CA ILE A 17 -4.19 -34.56 -7.28
C ILE A 17 -3.68 -34.61 -8.74
N PRO A 18 -4.58 -34.53 -9.74
CA PRO A 18 -4.23 -34.82 -11.13
C PRO A 18 -3.45 -33.68 -11.83
N ASP A 19 -3.54 -32.46 -11.35
CA ASP A 19 -2.92 -31.30 -11.98
C ASP A 19 -2.23 -30.36 -10.98
N ALA A 20 -1.23 -29.65 -11.46
CA ALA A 20 -0.37 -28.79 -10.63
C ALA A 20 -1.09 -27.55 -10.11
N GLU A 21 -2.08 -27.00 -10.82
CA GLU A 21 -2.83 -25.82 -10.39
C GLU A 21 -3.74 -26.16 -9.21
N SER A 22 -4.46 -27.30 -9.30
CA SER A 22 -5.28 -27.81 -8.18
C SER A 22 -4.42 -28.10 -6.94
N LEU A 23 -3.23 -28.68 -7.14
CA LEU A 23 -2.28 -28.88 -6.05
C LEU A 23 -1.83 -27.55 -5.43
N ALA A 24 -1.48 -26.57 -6.24
CA ALA A 24 -1.09 -25.23 -5.76
C ALA A 24 -2.20 -24.57 -4.91
N ASN A 25 -3.46 -24.67 -5.33
CA ASN A 25 -4.62 -24.12 -4.60
C ASN A 25 -4.82 -24.81 -3.25
N ILE A 26 -4.70 -26.13 -3.20
CA ILE A 26 -4.81 -26.90 -1.94
C ILE A 26 -3.68 -26.56 -1.00
N LEU A 27 -2.44 -26.51 -1.51
CA LEU A 27 -1.28 -26.10 -0.72
C LEU A 27 -1.43 -24.66 -0.20
N SER A 28 -1.94 -23.73 -1.02
CA SER A 28 -2.23 -22.35 -0.59
C SER A 28 -3.20 -22.34 0.59
N SER A 29 -4.33 -23.03 0.46
CA SER A 29 -5.33 -23.12 1.53
C SER A 29 -4.76 -23.75 2.80
N GLY A 30 -3.93 -24.79 2.65
CA GLY A 30 -3.27 -25.47 3.76
C GLY A 30 -2.31 -24.56 4.53
N VAL A 31 -1.42 -23.86 3.84
CA VAL A 31 -0.47 -22.94 4.49
C VAL A 31 -1.17 -21.74 5.11
N GLN A 32 -2.15 -21.17 4.45
CA GLN A 32 -2.97 -20.04 4.97
C GLN A 32 -3.67 -20.42 6.28
N THR A 33 -4.29 -21.60 6.30
CA THR A 33 -5.00 -22.09 7.49
C THR A 33 -4.03 -22.40 8.63
N THR A 34 -2.92 -23.07 8.34
CA THR A 34 -1.94 -23.49 9.35
C THR A 34 -1.24 -22.32 10.01
N VAL A 35 -0.95 -21.26 9.25
CA VAL A 35 -0.22 -20.07 9.72
C VAL A 35 -1.19 -18.94 10.10
N SER A 36 -2.47 -19.06 9.75
CA SER A 36 -3.49 -18.01 9.91
C SER A 36 -3.12 -16.71 9.21
N ASP A 37 -2.47 -16.82 8.03
CA ASP A 37 -2.08 -15.67 7.22
C ASP A 37 -2.55 -15.84 5.77
N PRO A 38 -3.60 -15.11 5.34
CA PRO A 38 -4.16 -15.23 4.00
C PRO A 38 -3.27 -14.66 2.89
N ARG A 39 -2.17 -14.00 3.24
CA ARG A 39 -1.21 -13.41 2.27
C ARG A 39 -0.24 -14.43 1.71
N LEU A 40 -0.10 -15.57 2.39
CA LEU A 40 0.68 -16.70 1.87
C LEU A 40 -0.05 -17.33 0.70
N SER A 41 0.68 -17.66 -0.36
CA SER A 41 0.10 -18.43 -1.46
C SER A 41 1.15 -19.32 -2.13
N VAL A 42 0.68 -20.43 -2.66
CA VAL A 42 1.44 -21.30 -3.54
C VAL A 42 0.87 -21.16 -4.94
N SER A 43 1.71 -20.98 -5.95
CA SER A 43 1.31 -20.92 -7.35
C SER A 43 2.11 -21.89 -8.20
N TYR A 44 1.51 -22.41 -9.26
CA TYR A 44 2.20 -23.16 -10.30
C TYR A 44 2.36 -22.28 -11.54
N GLU A 45 3.62 -21.97 -11.90
CA GLU A 45 3.92 -21.00 -12.96
C GLU A 45 5.11 -21.51 -13.82
N PRO A 46 4.87 -22.46 -14.74
CA PRO A 46 5.93 -23.08 -15.54
C PRO A 46 6.69 -22.11 -16.46
N ASN A 47 6.11 -20.93 -16.72
CA ASN A 47 6.71 -19.89 -17.57
C ASN A 47 7.01 -18.62 -16.80
N TYR A 48 7.17 -18.71 -15.47
CA TYR A 48 7.45 -17.53 -14.67
C TYR A 48 8.80 -16.90 -15.03
N ILE A 49 8.74 -15.71 -15.54
CA ILE A 49 9.91 -14.85 -15.71
C ILE A 49 9.91 -13.87 -14.54
N PRO A 50 10.93 -13.91 -13.65
CA PRO A 50 11.03 -12.91 -12.60
C PRO A 50 10.95 -11.51 -13.22
N VAL A 51 9.93 -10.75 -12.82
CA VAL A 51 9.85 -9.35 -13.22
C VAL A 51 10.95 -8.63 -12.44
N VAL A 52 12.15 -8.61 -13.00
CA VAL A 52 13.11 -7.59 -12.64
C VAL A 52 12.46 -6.30 -13.11
N PRO A 53 12.14 -5.35 -12.20
CA PRO A 53 11.58 -4.08 -12.64
C PRO A 53 12.52 -3.57 -13.74
N PRO A 54 12.05 -3.39 -14.97
CA PRO A 54 12.93 -2.88 -16.00
C PRO A 54 13.48 -1.58 -15.44
N LYS A 55 14.79 -1.35 -15.57
CA LYS A 55 15.33 0.00 -15.51
C LYS A 55 14.65 0.72 -16.68
N MET A 56 13.43 1.19 -16.45
CA MET A 56 12.71 1.95 -17.46
C MET A 56 13.62 3.14 -17.82
N PRO A 57 13.96 3.29 -19.10
CA PRO A 57 14.59 4.54 -19.53
C PRO A 57 13.66 5.67 -19.06
N PRO A 58 14.18 6.81 -18.67
CA PRO A 58 13.34 7.92 -18.25
C PRO A 58 12.33 8.18 -19.37
N LEU A 59 11.04 8.06 -19.01
CA LEU A 59 9.95 8.35 -19.94
C LEU A 59 10.10 9.80 -20.41
N PRO A 60 9.90 10.08 -21.72
CA PRO A 60 9.78 11.44 -22.19
C PRO A 60 8.73 12.19 -21.38
N PRO A 61 8.89 13.50 -21.11
CA PRO A 61 7.97 14.28 -20.27
C PRO A 61 6.51 14.14 -20.69
N GLU A 62 6.21 14.06 -21.98
CA GLU A 62 4.86 13.91 -22.51
C GLU A 62 4.22 12.57 -22.12
N GLN A 63 4.98 11.48 -22.16
CA GLN A 63 4.50 10.17 -21.75
C GLN A 63 4.31 10.11 -20.24
N LEU A 64 5.19 10.76 -19.48
CA LEU A 64 5.07 10.86 -18.03
C LEU A 64 3.81 11.64 -17.63
N ILE A 65 3.53 12.76 -18.29
CA ILE A 65 2.30 13.54 -18.10
C ILE A 65 1.07 12.68 -18.37
N ALA A 66 1.07 11.91 -19.47
CA ALA A 66 -0.06 11.04 -19.81
C ALA A 66 -0.29 9.96 -18.74
N VAL A 67 0.77 9.35 -18.23
CA VAL A 67 0.66 8.36 -17.12
C VAL A 67 0.12 9.03 -15.85
N LEU A 68 0.62 10.19 -15.46
CA LEU A 68 0.14 10.91 -14.28
C LEU A 68 -1.33 11.31 -14.43
N GLN A 69 -1.76 11.79 -15.60
CA GLN A 69 -3.14 12.17 -15.87
C GLN A 69 -4.13 10.99 -15.79
N THR A 70 -3.67 9.77 -16.10
CA THR A 70 -4.51 8.56 -15.98
C THR A 70 -4.56 8.02 -14.56
N SER A 71 -3.50 8.25 -13.77
CA SER A 71 -3.34 7.70 -12.41
C SER A 71 -3.75 8.67 -11.30
N ILE A 72 -4.01 9.94 -11.64
CA ILE A 72 -4.40 10.98 -10.70
C ILE A 72 -5.70 11.60 -11.17
N LYS A 73 -6.67 11.73 -10.27
CA LYS A 73 -7.90 12.51 -10.49
C LYS A 73 -7.95 13.65 -9.50
N LEU A 74 -8.23 14.83 -9.99
CA LEU A 74 -8.33 16.06 -9.22
C LEU A 74 -9.65 16.74 -9.54
N ASP A 75 -10.35 17.19 -8.50
CA ASP A 75 -11.52 18.06 -8.63
C ASP A 75 -11.60 19.04 -7.45
N ILE A 76 -12.31 20.13 -7.62
CA ILE A 76 -12.68 21.04 -6.55
C ILE A 76 -14.20 20.99 -6.41
N LEU A 77 -14.61 20.36 -5.32
CA LEU A 77 -16.01 20.12 -5.02
C LEU A 77 -16.66 21.36 -4.41
N GLU A 78 -17.98 21.32 -4.27
CA GLU A 78 -18.75 22.36 -3.60
C GLU A 78 -18.18 22.66 -2.20
N GLY A 79 -18.28 23.90 -1.75
CA GLY A 79 -17.69 24.32 -0.46
C GLY A 79 -16.17 24.47 -0.47
N ASN A 80 -15.52 24.57 -1.65
CA ASN A 80 -14.06 24.65 -1.80
C ASN A 80 -13.33 23.46 -1.18
N THR A 81 -13.88 22.25 -1.33
CA THR A 81 -13.27 21.00 -0.89
C THR A 81 -12.46 20.39 -2.04
N GLY A 82 -11.16 20.20 -1.84
CA GLY A 82 -10.31 19.50 -2.78
C GLY A 82 -10.64 18.00 -2.79
N TYR A 83 -10.66 17.40 -3.97
CA TYR A 83 -10.70 15.95 -4.15
C TYR A 83 -9.47 15.52 -4.91
N LEU A 84 -8.69 14.62 -4.32
CA LEU A 84 -7.50 14.04 -4.93
C LEU A 84 -7.55 12.52 -4.83
N ARG A 85 -7.61 11.86 -5.97
CA ARG A 85 -7.41 10.40 -6.09
C ARG A 85 -6.04 10.13 -6.68
N ILE A 86 -5.34 9.17 -6.11
CA ILE A 86 -4.11 8.62 -6.68
C ILE A 86 -4.24 7.10 -6.77
N ASP A 87 -3.79 6.49 -7.85
CA ASP A 87 -3.88 5.04 -8.04
C ASP A 87 -2.59 4.32 -7.62
N HIS A 88 -1.50 5.07 -7.40
CA HIS A 88 -0.21 4.53 -6.95
C HIS A 88 0.49 5.49 -5.98
N ILE A 89 1.17 4.96 -4.97
CA ILE A 89 2.07 5.71 -4.10
C ILE A 89 3.46 5.72 -4.74
N LEU A 90 3.88 6.87 -5.23
CA LEU A 90 5.19 7.03 -5.86
C LEU A 90 6.30 6.99 -4.80
N GLY A 91 7.40 6.28 -5.10
CA GLY A 91 8.60 6.35 -4.28
C GLY A 91 9.31 7.69 -4.43
N GLU A 92 10.13 8.04 -3.42
CA GLU A 92 10.86 9.31 -3.33
C GLU A 92 11.62 9.66 -4.62
N GLN A 93 12.37 8.72 -5.17
CA GLN A 93 13.14 8.95 -6.39
C GLN A 93 12.32 9.33 -7.62
N VAL A 94 11.10 8.79 -7.72
CA VAL A 94 10.16 9.12 -8.79
C VAL A 94 9.48 10.45 -8.47
N ALA A 95 9.04 10.63 -7.23
CA ALA A 95 8.41 11.84 -6.75
C ALA A 95 9.31 13.08 -6.98
N ASP A 96 10.60 12.98 -6.73
CA ASP A 96 11.56 14.06 -6.97
C ASP A 96 11.64 14.45 -8.46
N LYS A 97 11.59 13.47 -9.36
CA LYS A 97 11.67 13.72 -10.81
C LYS A 97 10.42 14.35 -11.37
N VAL A 98 9.25 13.93 -10.87
CA VAL A 98 7.94 14.40 -11.35
C VAL A 98 7.37 15.53 -10.48
N GLY A 99 8.00 15.81 -9.35
CA GLY A 99 7.51 16.75 -8.35
C GLY A 99 7.18 18.14 -8.90
N PRO A 100 8.04 18.81 -9.68
CA PRO A 100 7.71 20.10 -10.27
C PRO A 100 6.41 20.05 -11.10
N LEU A 101 6.20 18.96 -11.85
CA LEU A 101 4.99 18.74 -12.63
C LEU A 101 3.77 18.48 -11.74
N LEU A 102 3.93 17.69 -10.67
CA LEU A 102 2.86 17.43 -9.70
C LEU A 102 2.46 18.68 -8.93
N LEU A 103 3.39 19.60 -8.65
CA LEU A 103 3.06 20.89 -8.06
C LEU A 103 2.13 21.68 -8.98
N ASP A 104 2.47 21.83 -10.24
CA ASP A 104 1.69 22.64 -11.17
C ASP A 104 0.34 22.01 -11.52
N LEU A 105 0.32 20.72 -11.79
CA LEU A 105 -0.88 20.02 -12.25
C LEU A 105 -1.87 19.73 -11.12
N VAL A 106 -1.38 19.51 -9.91
CA VAL A 106 -2.16 18.97 -8.80
C VAL A 106 -2.09 19.88 -7.56
N TRP A 107 -0.90 20.00 -6.97
CA TRP A 107 -0.75 20.52 -5.61
C TRP A 107 -1.16 21.97 -5.46
N ASN A 108 -0.75 22.82 -6.39
CA ASN A 108 -1.10 24.25 -6.38
C ASN A 108 -2.62 24.52 -6.52
N LYS A 109 -3.38 23.55 -7.03
CA LYS A 109 -4.83 23.63 -7.12
C LYS A 109 -5.52 23.16 -5.83
N ILE A 110 -4.91 22.21 -5.12
CA ILE A 110 -5.43 21.67 -3.86
C ILE A 110 -5.08 22.58 -2.68
N LEU A 111 -3.89 23.14 -2.67
CA LEU A 111 -3.35 23.90 -1.56
C LEU A 111 -4.30 25.04 -1.07
N PRO A 112 -5.00 25.80 -1.94
CA PRO A 112 -5.94 26.82 -1.51
C PRO A 112 -7.30 26.31 -1.03
N THR A 113 -7.57 25.01 -1.07
CA THR A 113 -8.86 24.47 -0.63
C THR A 113 -9.01 24.50 0.89
N SER A 114 -10.27 24.51 1.34
CA SER A 114 -10.62 24.57 2.77
C SER A 114 -10.55 23.21 3.47
N ALA A 115 -10.77 22.14 2.72
CA ALA A 115 -10.70 20.73 3.15
C ALA A 115 -10.19 19.88 2.00
N LEU A 116 -9.71 18.68 2.29
CA LEU A 116 -9.25 17.71 1.29
C LEU A 116 -9.84 16.32 1.53
N ILE A 117 -10.40 15.75 0.48
CA ILE A 117 -10.73 14.34 0.38
C ILE A 117 -9.60 13.66 -0.41
N PHE A 118 -8.85 12.81 0.26
CA PHE A 118 -7.77 12.02 -0.32
C PHE A 118 -8.25 10.60 -0.58
N ASP A 119 -8.50 10.27 -1.84
CA ASP A 119 -9.13 9.01 -2.23
C ASP A 119 -8.10 7.93 -2.54
N LEU A 120 -8.00 6.94 -1.66
CA LEU A 120 -7.16 5.75 -1.77
C LEU A 120 -7.96 4.47 -2.10
N ARG A 121 -9.26 4.56 -2.40
CA ARG A 121 -10.11 3.39 -2.67
C ARG A 121 -9.61 2.50 -3.81
N TYR A 122 -8.82 3.05 -4.70
CA TYR A 122 -8.32 2.39 -5.92
C TYR A 122 -6.81 2.16 -5.89
N THR A 123 -6.15 2.48 -4.79
CA THR A 123 -4.70 2.43 -4.66
C THR A 123 -4.27 1.04 -4.18
N GLY A 124 -3.78 0.22 -5.09
CA GLY A 124 -3.37 -1.15 -4.82
C GLY A 124 -1.85 -1.39 -4.83
N SER A 125 -1.05 -0.35 -5.05
CA SER A 125 0.41 -0.47 -5.13
C SER A 125 1.12 0.80 -4.69
N GLY A 126 2.40 0.67 -4.34
CA GLY A 126 3.21 1.79 -3.92
C GLY A 126 4.62 1.39 -3.51
N ASP A 127 5.44 2.39 -3.23
CA ASP A 127 6.79 2.25 -2.72
C ASP A 127 6.87 2.76 -1.28
N VAL A 128 7.58 2.04 -0.43
CA VAL A 128 7.75 2.36 1.00
C VAL A 128 8.34 3.76 1.21
N SER A 129 9.26 4.19 0.35
CA SER A 129 9.87 5.53 0.44
C SER A 129 8.89 6.68 0.17
N GLY A 130 7.73 6.39 -0.41
CA GLY A 130 6.65 7.36 -0.61
C GLY A 130 5.84 7.67 0.64
N ILE A 131 5.88 6.82 1.68
CA ILE A 131 5.12 7.03 2.92
C ILE A 131 5.54 8.34 3.62
N PRO A 132 6.83 8.54 3.95
CA PRO A 132 7.29 9.79 4.54
C PRO A 132 6.94 11.01 3.69
N TYR A 133 7.09 10.90 2.38
CA TYR A 133 6.83 11.97 1.45
C TYR A 133 5.37 12.43 1.51
N ILE A 134 4.41 11.51 1.35
CA ILE A 134 2.99 11.83 1.37
C ILE A 134 2.53 12.32 2.75
N VAL A 135 2.87 11.59 3.81
CA VAL A 135 2.41 11.93 5.17
C VAL A 135 2.92 13.31 5.58
N SER A 136 4.14 13.68 5.18
CA SER A 136 4.74 14.97 5.54
C SER A 136 4.02 16.18 4.96
N TYR A 137 3.28 16.06 3.88
CA TYR A 137 2.45 17.17 3.38
C TYR A 137 1.31 17.55 4.33
N PHE A 138 0.92 16.67 5.21
CA PHE A 138 -0.23 16.82 6.10
C PHE A 138 0.11 17.10 7.55
N ILE A 139 1.38 17.15 7.91
CA ILE A 139 1.87 17.39 9.27
C ILE A 139 2.86 18.55 9.29
N GLU A 140 3.25 19.01 10.48
CA GLU A 140 4.25 20.07 10.63
C GLU A 140 5.65 19.60 10.17
N ALA A 141 6.48 20.58 9.79
CA ALA A 141 7.85 20.33 9.37
C ALA A 141 8.73 19.84 10.53
N GLU A 142 8.50 20.41 11.71
CA GLU A 142 9.26 20.12 12.92
C GLU A 142 8.32 20.03 14.14
N PRO A 143 8.63 19.20 15.14
CA PRO A 143 9.75 18.25 15.15
C PRO A 143 9.52 17.09 14.18
N LEU A 144 10.60 16.46 13.71
CA LEU A 144 10.49 15.26 12.89
C LEU A 144 9.78 14.15 13.66
N ILE A 145 8.73 13.60 13.07
CA ILE A 145 7.89 12.57 13.66
C ILE A 145 8.30 11.20 13.12
N HIS A 146 8.49 10.23 14.00
CA HIS A 146 8.63 8.83 13.61
C HIS A 146 7.26 8.32 13.14
N ILE A 147 7.12 8.09 11.83
CA ILE A 147 5.86 7.75 11.16
C ILE A 147 5.62 6.26 11.22
N ASP A 148 6.62 5.46 10.85
CA ASP A 148 6.55 4.00 10.79
C ASP A 148 7.93 3.36 10.95
N SER A 149 7.96 2.04 11.18
CA SER A 149 9.15 1.21 11.14
C SER A 149 8.89 0.00 10.26
N VAL A 150 9.79 -0.28 9.32
CA VAL A 150 9.70 -1.44 8.45
C VAL A 150 10.79 -2.44 8.82
N TYR A 151 10.38 -3.58 9.36
CA TYR A 151 11.26 -4.70 9.62
C TYR A 151 11.37 -5.56 8.35
N ASP A 152 12.57 -5.73 7.84
CA ASP A 152 12.89 -6.61 6.69
C ASP A 152 13.50 -7.92 7.20
N ARG A 153 12.80 -9.01 6.97
CA ARG A 153 13.19 -10.34 7.46
C ARG A 153 14.48 -10.88 6.81
N PRO A 154 14.67 -10.76 5.49
CA PRO A 154 15.88 -11.27 4.83
C PRO A 154 17.17 -10.63 5.35
N SER A 155 17.19 -9.32 5.55
CA SER A 155 18.35 -8.60 6.09
C SER A 155 18.39 -8.57 7.62
N ASN A 156 17.31 -8.95 8.29
CA ASN A 156 17.11 -8.84 9.74
C ASN A 156 17.36 -7.40 10.26
N THR A 157 16.87 -6.42 9.52
CA THR A 157 17.04 -5.00 9.83
C THR A 157 15.70 -4.29 10.00
N THR A 158 15.68 -3.23 10.80
CA THR A 158 14.53 -2.34 10.93
C THR A 158 14.89 -0.95 10.46
N THR A 159 14.19 -0.45 9.47
CA THR A 159 14.31 0.92 8.98
C THR A 159 13.22 1.76 9.61
N LYS A 160 13.58 2.84 10.29
CA LYS A 160 12.63 3.83 10.83
C LYS A 160 12.36 4.89 9.77
N LEU A 161 11.09 5.15 9.52
CA LEU A 161 10.62 6.18 8.61
C LEU A 161 10.21 7.41 9.42
N PHE A 162 10.80 8.55 9.10
CA PHE A 162 10.51 9.83 9.75
C PHE A 162 9.84 10.78 8.77
N SER A 163 9.10 11.75 9.28
CA SER A 163 8.64 12.87 8.49
C SER A 163 9.81 13.67 7.92
N MET A 164 9.56 14.37 6.84
CA MET A 164 10.57 15.17 6.14
C MET A 164 10.42 16.63 6.56
N SER A 165 11.52 17.30 6.93
CA SER A 165 11.49 18.74 7.22
C SER A 165 11.31 19.60 5.97
N THR A 166 11.89 19.14 4.86
CA THR A 166 11.83 19.84 3.57
C THR A 166 10.99 19.05 2.57
N LEU A 167 10.09 19.72 1.89
CA LEU A 167 9.25 19.19 0.82
C LEU A 167 9.30 20.13 -0.37
N LEU A 168 8.92 19.64 -1.53
CA LEU A 168 8.72 20.46 -2.69
C LEU A 168 7.35 21.15 -2.59
N GLY A 169 7.35 22.50 -2.52
CA GLY A 169 6.12 23.28 -2.29
C GLY A 169 5.68 23.35 -0.83
N GLU A 170 4.54 23.95 -0.59
CA GLU A 170 4.00 24.15 0.75
C GLU A 170 3.25 22.94 1.26
N ARG A 171 3.20 22.78 2.59
CA ARG A 171 2.38 21.74 3.23
C ARG A 171 0.91 22.13 3.18
N TYR A 172 0.04 21.13 3.14
CA TYR A 172 -1.40 21.36 3.26
C TYR A 172 -1.77 21.93 4.65
N GLY A 173 -0.95 21.61 5.63
CA GLY A 173 -1.09 22.06 7.01
C GLY A 173 -1.94 21.11 7.85
N ILE A 174 -1.90 21.35 9.18
CA ILE A 174 -2.56 20.48 10.16
C ILE A 174 -4.01 20.89 10.47
N TYR A 175 -4.39 22.13 10.14
CA TYR A 175 -5.68 22.70 10.57
C TYR A 175 -6.81 22.46 9.58
N LYS A 176 -6.50 22.24 8.31
CA LYS A 176 -7.52 21.96 7.31
C LYS A 176 -8.01 20.53 7.46
N PRO A 177 -9.32 20.27 7.42
CA PRO A 177 -9.85 18.91 7.44
C PRO A 177 -9.24 18.04 6.35
N LEU A 178 -8.90 16.81 6.71
CA LEU A 178 -8.43 15.78 5.81
C LEU A 178 -9.26 14.51 6.02
N ILE A 179 -9.91 14.06 4.98
CA ILE A 179 -10.62 12.79 4.94
C ILE A 179 -9.88 11.87 3.98
N VAL A 180 -9.66 10.63 4.37
CA VAL A 180 -9.09 9.59 3.51
C VAL A 180 -10.16 8.56 3.20
N LEU A 181 -10.43 8.35 1.91
CA LEU A 181 -11.37 7.31 1.48
C LEU A 181 -10.66 5.99 1.28
N THR A 182 -11.23 4.92 1.83
CA THR A 182 -10.69 3.56 1.72
C THR A 182 -11.73 2.57 1.20
N SER A 183 -11.26 1.48 0.64
CA SER A 183 -12.07 0.33 0.25
C SER A 183 -11.30 -0.97 0.47
N LYS A 184 -11.96 -2.11 0.29
CA LYS A 184 -11.30 -3.42 0.26
C LYS A 184 -10.23 -3.58 -0.84
N ASN A 185 -10.18 -2.65 -1.80
CA ASN A 185 -9.12 -2.61 -2.83
C ASN A 185 -7.93 -1.73 -2.42
N THR A 186 -8.05 -0.91 -1.37
CA THR A 186 -6.92 -0.20 -0.77
C THR A 186 -5.95 -1.23 -0.20
N LYS A 187 -4.72 -1.29 -0.72
CA LYS A 187 -3.80 -2.39 -0.40
C LYS A 187 -2.35 -1.93 -0.29
N GLY A 188 -1.60 -2.57 0.62
CA GLY A 188 -0.15 -2.39 0.76
C GLY A 188 0.22 -1.00 1.28
N ILE A 189 1.07 -0.29 0.57
CA ILE A 189 1.58 1.03 0.98
C ILE A 189 0.46 2.08 1.17
N ALA A 190 -0.65 1.96 0.44
CA ALA A 190 -1.81 2.83 0.64
C ALA A 190 -2.49 2.61 2.00
N GLU A 191 -2.50 1.36 2.49
CA GLU A 191 -2.96 1.05 3.84
C GLU A 191 -2.06 1.67 4.90
N ASP A 192 -0.74 1.64 4.67
CA ASP A 192 0.24 2.25 5.57
C ASP A 192 0.02 3.76 5.69
N VAL A 193 -0.11 4.47 4.57
CA VAL A 193 -0.43 5.90 4.55
C VAL A 193 -1.72 6.21 5.31
N ALA A 194 -2.80 5.46 5.05
CA ALA A 194 -4.07 5.63 5.75
C ALA A 194 -3.94 5.38 7.26
N TYR A 195 -3.24 4.29 7.63
CA TYR A 195 -3.01 3.91 9.03
C TYR A 195 -2.16 4.94 9.77
N CYS A 196 -1.10 5.45 9.15
CA CYS A 196 -0.26 6.51 9.71
C CYS A 196 -1.07 7.79 9.95
N LEU A 197 -1.81 8.27 8.94
CA LEU A 197 -2.63 9.49 9.07
C LEU A 197 -3.74 9.35 10.10
N GLN A 198 -4.37 8.18 10.21
CA GLN A 198 -5.37 7.88 11.23
C GLN A 198 -4.78 7.93 12.65
N ASN A 199 -3.65 7.25 12.87
CA ASN A 199 -3.03 7.16 14.21
C ASN A 199 -2.36 8.46 14.64
N LEU A 200 -1.88 9.27 13.69
CA LEU A 200 -1.44 10.64 13.93
C LEU A 200 -2.62 11.58 14.24
N LYS A 201 -3.87 11.10 14.19
CA LYS A 201 -5.09 11.91 14.34
C LYS A 201 -5.17 13.06 13.32
N ARG A 202 -4.53 12.86 12.17
CA ARG A 202 -4.49 13.86 11.12
C ARG A 202 -5.64 13.72 10.13
N ALA A 203 -6.11 12.51 9.89
CA ALA A 203 -7.21 12.25 8.97
C ALA A 203 -8.31 11.42 9.60
N THR A 204 -9.53 11.61 9.12
CA THR A 204 -10.67 10.70 9.35
C THR A 204 -10.73 9.73 8.18
N ILE A 205 -10.79 8.43 8.47
CA ILE A 205 -10.90 7.38 7.45
C ILE A 205 -12.38 7.05 7.23
N VAL A 206 -12.82 7.15 5.98
CA VAL A 206 -14.21 6.90 5.58
C VAL A 206 -14.26 5.85 4.49
N GLY A 207 -15.11 4.87 4.60
CA GLY A 207 -15.30 3.82 3.60
C GLY A 207 -15.30 2.41 4.15
N GLU A 208 -14.75 1.48 3.40
CA GLU A 208 -14.64 0.08 3.81
C GLU A 208 -13.30 -0.19 4.50
N LYS A 209 -13.28 -1.24 5.31
CA LYS A 209 -12.06 -1.83 5.83
C LYS A 209 -11.14 -2.25 4.68
N THR A 210 -9.85 -1.99 4.80
CA THR A 210 -8.88 -2.25 3.73
C THR A 210 -8.48 -3.72 3.62
N ALA A 211 -7.68 -4.05 2.61
CA ALA A 211 -7.37 -5.43 2.24
C ALA A 211 -6.57 -6.24 3.28
N GLY A 212 -5.78 -5.58 4.13
CA GLY A 212 -4.82 -6.28 5.01
C GLY A 212 -3.66 -6.90 4.24
N GLY A 213 -3.12 -6.17 3.28
CA GLY A 213 -2.01 -6.62 2.44
C GLY A 213 -0.68 -6.70 3.16
N SER A 214 0.40 -6.49 2.43
CA SER A 214 1.77 -6.53 2.93
C SER A 214 2.56 -5.32 2.47
N VAL A 215 3.46 -4.86 3.32
CA VAL A 215 4.48 -3.88 2.95
C VAL A 215 5.39 -4.41 1.83
N LYS A 216 5.78 -5.68 1.93
CA LYS A 216 6.63 -6.35 0.95
C LYS A 216 6.33 -7.84 0.93
N VAL A 217 6.30 -8.40 -0.27
CA VAL A 217 6.23 -9.85 -0.48
C VAL A 217 7.35 -10.28 -1.42
N ASP A 218 7.88 -11.45 -1.20
CA ASP A 218 8.80 -12.11 -2.12
C ASP A 218 8.16 -13.37 -2.67
N LYS A 219 8.42 -13.66 -3.94
CA LYS A 219 8.03 -14.89 -4.61
C LYS A 219 9.25 -15.79 -4.71
N ILE A 220 9.20 -16.93 -4.04
CA ILE A 220 10.31 -17.84 -3.87
C ILE A 220 10.03 -19.13 -4.64
N LYS A 221 10.94 -19.53 -5.51
CA LYS A 221 10.83 -20.80 -6.24
C LYS A 221 11.05 -21.98 -5.30
N VAL A 222 10.24 -23.03 -5.45
CA VAL A 222 10.34 -24.25 -4.65
C VAL A 222 11.26 -25.24 -5.34
N GLY A 223 12.51 -25.29 -4.92
CA GLY A 223 13.52 -26.19 -5.52
C GLY A 223 13.62 -26.03 -7.05
N ASP A 224 13.69 -27.16 -7.77
CA ASP A 224 13.76 -27.20 -9.23
C ASP A 224 12.38 -27.35 -9.89
N THR A 225 11.31 -27.12 -9.13
CA THR A 225 9.93 -27.21 -9.63
C THR A 225 9.46 -25.87 -10.23
N ASP A 226 8.29 -25.89 -10.86
CA ASP A 226 7.62 -24.65 -11.32
C ASP A 226 6.60 -24.12 -10.29
N PHE A 227 6.69 -24.58 -9.05
CA PHE A 227 5.94 -24.01 -7.93
C PHE A 227 6.69 -22.85 -7.31
N TYR A 228 5.90 -21.85 -6.89
CA TYR A 228 6.38 -20.65 -6.19
C TYR A 228 5.56 -20.43 -4.93
N VAL A 229 6.22 -19.94 -3.90
CA VAL A 229 5.57 -19.50 -2.66
C VAL A 229 5.69 -17.98 -2.57
N THR A 230 4.56 -17.28 -2.44
CA THR A 230 4.53 -15.86 -2.11
C THR A 230 4.49 -15.71 -0.60
N VAL A 231 5.47 -14.99 -0.04
CA VAL A 231 5.68 -14.85 1.40
C VAL A 231 5.84 -13.37 1.75
N PRO A 232 5.13 -12.85 2.77
CA PRO A 232 5.46 -11.55 3.35
C PRO A 232 6.87 -11.59 3.95
N THR A 233 7.75 -10.71 3.49
CA THR A 233 9.15 -10.67 3.91
C THR A 233 9.52 -9.40 4.66
N ALA A 234 8.61 -8.44 4.74
CA ALA A 234 8.74 -7.30 5.64
C ALA A 234 7.46 -7.10 6.45
N LYS A 235 7.56 -6.30 7.51
CA LYS A 235 6.45 -5.96 8.40
C LYS A 235 6.50 -4.47 8.76
N SER A 236 5.39 -3.77 8.57
CA SER A 236 5.17 -2.42 9.10
C SER A 236 4.85 -2.48 10.60
N ILE A 237 5.41 -1.56 11.37
CA ILE A 237 5.14 -1.42 12.81
C ILE A 237 4.98 0.06 13.10
N ASN A 238 3.74 0.49 13.31
CA ASN A 238 3.44 1.87 13.63
C ASN A 238 3.93 2.22 15.05
N PRO A 239 4.72 3.28 15.24
CA PRO A 239 5.33 3.61 16.54
C PRO A 239 4.32 4.08 17.59
N ILE A 240 3.14 4.54 17.20
CA ILE A 240 2.09 4.99 18.11
C ILE A 240 1.34 3.81 18.70
N THR A 241 0.99 2.83 17.87
CA THR A 241 0.19 1.66 18.27
C THR A 241 1.04 0.47 18.69
N GLY A 242 2.32 0.42 18.29
CA GLY A 242 3.18 -0.76 18.41
C GLY A 242 2.68 -1.95 17.57
N SER A 243 1.73 -1.71 16.66
CA SER A 243 1.03 -2.73 15.88
C SER A 243 1.13 -2.45 14.37
N THR A 244 0.45 -3.26 13.59
CA THR A 244 0.43 -3.20 12.13
C THR A 244 -1.01 -3.29 11.62
N TRP A 245 -1.24 -2.75 10.42
CA TRP A 245 -2.45 -2.91 9.62
C TRP A 245 -2.44 -4.21 8.80
N GLU A 246 -1.28 -4.83 8.66
CA GLU A 246 -1.12 -6.03 7.85
C GLU A 246 -2.00 -7.19 8.37
N VAL A 247 -2.52 -8.01 7.48
CA VAL A 247 -3.49 -9.10 7.70
C VAL A 247 -4.88 -8.59 8.06
N THR A 248 -4.97 -7.64 8.98
CA THR A 248 -6.28 -7.17 9.50
C THR A 248 -6.91 -6.06 8.69
N GLY A 249 -6.12 -5.29 7.94
CA GLY A 249 -6.56 -4.07 7.28
C GLY A 249 -6.71 -2.88 8.23
N VAL A 250 -6.84 -1.69 7.64
CA VAL A 250 -7.20 -0.46 8.34
C VAL A 250 -8.71 -0.43 8.52
N THR A 251 -9.17 -0.31 9.76
CA THR A 251 -10.60 -0.13 10.06
C THR A 251 -10.94 1.35 9.91
N PRO A 252 -11.96 1.72 9.10
CA PRO A 252 -12.36 3.12 8.95
C PRO A 252 -12.96 3.68 10.24
N ASP A 253 -12.88 5.00 10.42
CA ASP A 253 -13.56 5.71 11.51
C ASP A 253 -15.06 5.83 11.23
N VAL A 254 -15.43 5.91 9.94
CA VAL A 254 -16.82 5.89 9.46
C VAL A 254 -16.97 4.80 8.42
N GLU A 255 -17.62 3.71 8.80
CA GLU A 255 -17.80 2.54 7.94
C GLU A 255 -19.01 2.72 7.03
N VAL A 256 -18.77 2.73 5.73
CA VAL A 256 -19.78 2.77 4.65
C VAL A 256 -19.27 2.00 3.44
N ASN A 257 -20.17 1.65 2.51
CA ASN A 257 -19.71 1.05 1.24
C ASN A 257 -18.79 2.01 0.48
N ALA A 258 -17.87 1.45 -0.30
CA ALA A 258 -16.91 2.26 -1.06
C ALA A 258 -17.59 3.25 -2.03
N GLU A 259 -18.74 2.90 -2.59
CA GLU A 259 -19.51 3.75 -3.49
C GLU A 259 -20.13 4.97 -2.78
N ASP A 260 -20.50 4.83 -1.51
CA ASP A 260 -21.12 5.88 -0.70
C ASP A 260 -20.08 6.77 0.01
N ALA A 261 -18.81 6.34 0.05
CA ALA A 261 -17.78 6.99 0.86
C ALA A 261 -17.54 8.46 0.46
N LEU A 262 -17.57 8.78 -0.83
CA LEU A 262 -17.38 10.16 -1.28
C LEU A 262 -18.55 11.08 -0.89
N ALA A 263 -19.77 10.57 -0.92
CA ALA A 263 -20.96 11.34 -0.53
C ALA A 263 -21.07 11.50 1.00
N THR A 264 -20.42 10.61 1.76
CA THR A 264 -20.39 10.64 3.23
C THR A 264 -19.31 11.60 3.76
N ALA A 265 -18.26 11.80 2.99
CA ALA A 265 -17.10 12.60 3.35
C ALA A 265 -17.38 14.11 3.28
#